data_a6b34b21679297ed250138cb4695b67c
#
_entry.id   a6b34b21679297ed250138cb4695b67c
#
_cell.length_a   1.000
_cell.length_b   1.000
_cell.length_c   1.000
_cell.angle_alpha   90.00
_cell.angle_beta   90.00
_cell.angle_gamma   90.00
#
_symmetry.space_group_name_H-M   'P 1'
#
loop_
_entity.id
_entity.type
_entity.pdbx_description
1 polymer ?
#
loop_
_entity_poly.entity_id
_entity_poly.type
_entity_poly.pdbx_seq_one_letter_code
_entity_poly.pdbx_strand_id
1 'polypeptide(L)'
;MIDDLITKIVEDEAPGKDVAVLMSGGVDSLTCAFSAMRLGKNVHTYTMYVNGQETVDSLAAKEAAEIYGWNHHEIDVPVNNVKDDFLRLMRYYDCKKKTHVECTFPFLYVYPHIKEKHVLSGVAADGWYGVSKRANIHFKHTKELFDKFRNDYFGADNPAGIRQQEQLCEEIEA
;
A
#
# COMPACT_ATOMS: atom_id res chain seq x y z
N MET A 1 18.16 -9.24 4.41
CA MET A 1 17.31 -9.25 3.19
C MET A 1 16.17 -8.26 3.37
N ILE A 2 15.53 -7.83 2.29
CA ILE A 2 14.45 -6.81 2.37
C ILE A 2 13.28 -7.30 3.22
N ASP A 3 12.96 -8.58 3.16
CA ASP A 3 11.90 -9.22 3.95
C ASP A 3 12.15 -9.10 5.47
N ASP A 4 13.41 -9.19 5.90
CA ASP A 4 13.75 -9.08 7.32
C ASP A 4 13.62 -7.64 7.79
N LEU A 5 13.92 -6.68 6.91
CA LEU A 5 13.74 -5.25 7.18
C LEU A 5 12.25 -4.92 7.35
N ILE A 6 11.41 -5.35 6.40
CA ILE A 6 9.97 -5.11 6.47
C ILE A 6 9.37 -5.80 7.70
N THR A 7 9.77 -7.05 7.98
CA THR A 7 9.31 -7.78 9.17
C THR A 7 9.69 -7.02 10.45
N LYS A 8 10.91 -6.47 10.53
CA LYS A 8 11.33 -5.67 11.67
C LYS A 8 10.52 -4.37 11.81
N ILE A 9 10.25 -3.69 10.70
CA ILE A 9 9.39 -2.49 10.72
C ILE A 9 7.99 -2.83 11.24
N VAL A 10 7.40 -3.94 10.78
CA VAL A 10 6.10 -4.40 11.27
C VAL A 10 6.13 -4.75 12.77
N GLU A 11 7.24 -5.32 13.25
CA GLU A 11 7.43 -5.61 14.68
C GLU A 11 7.46 -4.34 15.52
N ASP A 12 8.22 -3.34 15.08
CA ASP A 12 8.47 -2.10 15.81
C ASP A 12 7.23 -1.16 15.76
N GLU A 13 6.59 -1.02 14.58
CA GLU A 13 5.54 -0.02 14.35
C GLU A 13 4.11 -0.54 14.60
N ALA A 14 3.92 -1.86 14.59
CA ALA A 14 2.62 -2.48 14.86
C ALA A 14 2.69 -3.43 16.06
N PRO A 15 2.99 -2.92 17.27
CA PRO A 15 3.00 -3.75 18.47
C PRO A 15 1.63 -4.34 18.74
N GLY A 16 1.63 -5.55 19.33
CA GLY A 16 0.39 -6.28 19.64
C GLY A 16 0.18 -7.48 18.73
N LYS A 17 -0.91 -8.19 19.00
CA LYS A 17 -1.16 -9.48 18.37
C LYS A 17 -2.03 -9.37 17.12
N ASP A 18 -2.97 -8.44 17.12
CA ASP A 18 -3.93 -8.25 16.03
C ASP A 18 -3.50 -7.07 15.14
N VAL A 19 -3.57 -7.26 13.84
CA VAL A 19 -3.20 -6.24 12.86
C VAL A 19 -4.14 -6.29 11.66
N ALA A 20 -4.58 -5.12 11.21
CA ALA A 20 -5.30 -4.97 9.95
C ALA A 20 -4.31 -4.82 8.79
N VAL A 21 -4.64 -5.39 7.64
CA VAL A 21 -3.91 -5.22 6.39
C VAL A 21 -4.89 -4.80 5.29
N LEU A 22 -4.65 -3.64 4.68
CA LEU A 22 -5.36 -3.24 3.46
C LEU A 22 -4.86 -4.11 2.31
N MET A 23 -5.72 -5.03 1.83
CA MET A 23 -5.32 -6.12 0.95
C MET A 23 -5.89 -5.94 -0.45
N SER A 24 -5.01 -5.89 -1.45
CA SER A 24 -5.37 -5.94 -2.87
C SER A 24 -4.99 -7.26 -3.55
N GLY A 25 -4.32 -8.17 -2.83
CA GLY A 25 -3.71 -9.36 -3.42
C GLY A 25 -2.42 -9.10 -4.22
N GLY A 26 -2.01 -7.85 -4.35
CA GLY A 26 -0.73 -7.48 -4.96
C GLY A 26 0.47 -7.70 -4.02
N VAL A 27 1.66 -7.77 -4.61
CA VAL A 27 2.93 -8.08 -3.91
C VAL A 27 3.16 -7.22 -2.67
N ASP A 28 2.86 -5.93 -2.72
CA ASP A 28 3.12 -5.00 -1.61
C ASP A 28 2.22 -5.28 -0.41
N SER A 29 0.92 -5.47 -0.65
CA SER A 29 -0.03 -5.80 0.41
C SER A 29 0.20 -7.21 0.97
N LEU A 30 0.55 -8.18 0.12
CA LEU A 30 0.93 -9.52 0.54
C LEU A 30 2.20 -9.51 1.41
N THR A 31 3.19 -8.70 1.06
CA THR A 31 4.42 -8.56 1.86
C THR A 31 4.12 -8.07 3.28
N CYS A 32 3.20 -7.11 3.44
CA CYS A 32 2.73 -6.66 4.75
C CYS A 32 2.09 -7.81 5.55
N ALA A 33 1.19 -8.56 4.91
CA ALA A 33 0.49 -9.67 5.55
C ALA A 33 1.45 -10.81 5.95
N PHE A 34 2.38 -11.18 5.07
CA PHE A 34 3.38 -12.21 5.37
C PHE A 34 4.33 -11.80 6.48
N SER A 35 4.75 -10.53 6.51
CA SER A 35 5.59 -10.02 7.58
C SER A 35 4.88 -10.11 8.94
N ALA A 36 3.60 -9.74 9.00
CA ALA A 36 2.79 -9.89 10.20
C ALA A 36 2.59 -11.37 10.58
N MET A 37 2.32 -12.23 9.62
CA MET A 37 2.16 -13.68 9.84
C MET A 37 3.46 -14.31 10.37
N ARG A 38 4.62 -13.95 9.84
CA ARG A 38 5.95 -14.42 10.33
C ARG A 38 6.19 -14.06 11.79
N LEU A 39 5.64 -12.95 12.26
CA LEU A 39 5.70 -12.51 13.66
C LEU A 39 4.63 -13.18 14.54
N GLY A 40 3.85 -14.12 14.01
CA GLY A 40 2.80 -14.81 14.73
C GLY A 40 1.60 -13.92 15.08
N LYS A 41 1.39 -12.82 14.33
CA LYS A 41 0.24 -11.93 14.53
C LYS A 41 -1.02 -12.53 13.93
N ASN A 42 -2.18 -12.19 14.48
CA ASN A 42 -3.48 -12.45 13.88
C ASN A 42 -3.70 -11.42 12.77
N VAL A 43 -3.72 -11.88 11.53
CA VAL A 43 -3.87 -11.01 10.35
C VAL A 43 -5.33 -10.88 9.99
N HIS A 44 -5.85 -9.66 10.00
CA HIS A 44 -7.18 -9.30 9.52
C HIS A 44 -7.03 -8.52 8.22
N THR A 45 -7.44 -9.11 7.11
CA THR A 45 -7.32 -8.48 5.79
C THR A 45 -8.61 -7.77 5.43
N TYR A 46 -8.48 -6.56 4.90
CA TYR A 46 -9.60 -5.73 4.46
C TYR A 46 -9.42 -5.41 2.98
N THR A 47 -10.38 -5.83 2.18
CA THR A 47 -10.45 -5.48 0.76
C THR A 47 -11.75 -4.76 0.45
N MET A 48 -11.81 -4.14 -0.70
CA MET A 48 -12.97 -3.41 -1.16
C MET A 48 -13.33 -3.77 -2.59
N TYR A 49 -14.60 -3.70 -2.87
CA TYR A 49 -15.16 -3.74 -4.21
C TYR A 49 -16.18 -2.61 -4.35
N VAL A 50 -16.63 -2.33 -5.54
CA VAL A 50 -17.41 -1.13 -5.81
C VAL A 50 -18.80 -1.51 -6.33
N ASN A 51 -19.83 -1.02 -5.64
CA ASN A 51 -21.23 -1.14 -6.06
C ASN A 51 -21.65 -2.60 -6.33
N GLY A 52 -21.28 -3.51 -5.44
CA GLY A 52 -21.60 -4.93 -5.52
C GLY A 52 -20.81 -5.73 -6.58
N GLN A 53 -19.79 -5.11 -7.21
CA GLN A 53 -19.00 -5.77 -8.25
C GLN A 53 -17.62 -6.14 -7.73
N GLU A 54 -17.35 -7.44 -7.65
CA GLU A 54 -16.00 -7.95 -7.33
C GLU A 54 -15.01 -7.49 -8.40
N THR A 55 -13.80 -7.16 -7.94
CA THR A 55 -12.69 -6.74 -8.79
C THR A 55 -11.61 -7.84 -8.83
N VAL A 56 -10.67 -7.71 -9.76
CA VAL A 56 -9.50 -8.61 -9.79
C VAL A 56 -8.77 -8.58 -8.45
N ASP A 57 -8.63 -7.39 -7.86
CA ASP A 57 -7.96 -7.20 -6.57
C ASP A 57 -8.74 -7.85 -5.41
N SER A 58 -10.07 -7.71 -5.37
CA SER A 58 -10.87 -8.32 -4.31
C SER A 58 -10.84 -9.85 -4.39
N LEU A 59 -10.90 -10.41 -5.59
CA LEU A 59 -10.80 -11.85 -5.80
C LEU A 59 -9.43 -12.39 -5.41
N ALA A 60 -8.34 -11.71 -5.79
CA ALA A 60 -6.99 -12.11 -5.42
C ALA A 60 -6.74 -11.99 -3.89
N ALA A 61 -7.30 -10.96 -3.26
CA ALA A 61 -7.22 -10.79 -1.81
C ALA A 61 -7.95 -11.90 -1.06
N LYS A 62 -9.13 -12.28 -1.53
CA LYS A 62 -9.93 -13.38 -0.99
C LYS A 62 -9.23 -14.73 -1.13
N GLU A 63 -8.72 -15.04 -2.32
CA GLU A 63 -7.96 -16.26 -2.58
C GLU A 63 -6.74 -16.37 -1.65
N ALA A 64 -5.98 -15.29 -1.51
CA ALA A 64 -4.83 -15.27 -0.61
C ALA A 64 -5.26 -15.49 0.85
N ALA A 65 -6.32 -14.85 1.30
CA ALA A 65 -6.82 -15.01 2.66
C ALA A 65 -7.28 -16.45 2.95
N GLU A 66 -7.94 -17.10 1.99
CA GLU A 66 -8.35 -18.52 2.09
C GLU A 66 -7.14 -19.46 2.17
N ILE A 67 -6.11 -19.23 1.33
CA ILE A 67 -4.89 -20.06 1.30
C ILE A 67 -4.13 -19.98 2.64
N TYR A 68 -4.02 -18.78 3.21
CA TYR A 68 -3.21 -18.55 4.41
C TYR A 68 -4.01 -18.52 5.72
N GLY A 69 -5.32 -18.69 5.66
CA GLY A 69 -6.20 -18.74 6.82
C GLY A 69 -6.33 -17.39 7.54
N TRP A 70 -6.29 -16.27 6.80
CA TRP A 70 -6.45 -14.94 7.37
C TRP A 70 -7.93 -14.59 7.56
N ASN A 71 -8.21 -13.76 8.56
CA ASN A 71 -9.56 -13.22 8.78
C ASN A 71 -9.84 -12.16 7.71
N HIS A 72 -10.64 -12.49 6.70
CA HIS A 72 -10.90 -11.66 5.55
C HIS A 72 -12.22 -10.89 5.65
N HIS A 73 -12.17 -9.60 5.35
CA HIS A 73 -13.31 -8.69 5.35
C HIS A 73 -13.44 -8.01 3.99
N GLU A 74 -14.59 -8.19 3.36
CA GLU A 74 -14.94 -7.59 2.08
C GLU A 74 -15.92 -6.43 2.31
N ILE A 75 -15.56 -5.22 1.85
CA ILE A 75 -16.34 -4.00 2.04
C ILE A 75 -16.87 -3.50 0.70
N ASP A 76 -18.20 -3.39 0.59
CA ASP A 76 -18.82 -2.77 -0.58
C ASP A 76 -18.78 -1.24 -0.45
N VAL A 77 -18.21 -0.59 -1.47
CA VAL A 77 -18.11 0.87 -1.57
C VAL A 77 -19.22 1.36 -2.51
N PRO A 78 -20.30 1.97 -1.98
CA PRO A 78 -21.37 2.49 -2.80
C PRO A 78 -20.93 3.73 -3.58
N VAL A 79 -21.44 3.90 -4.79
CA VAL A 79 -21.13 5.06 -5.65
C VAL A 79 -22.25 6.10 -5.73
N ASN A 80 -23.37 5.86 -5.07
CA ASN A 80 -24.54 6.74 -5.11
C ASN A 80 -24.32 8.11 -4.43
N ASN A 81 -23.36 8.22 -3.51
CA ASN A 81 -23.03 9.44 -2.75
C ASN A 81 -21.66 10.02 -3.12
N VAL A 82 -21.03 9.58 -4.20
CA VAL A 82 -19.65 9.97 -4.59
C VAL A 82 -19.42 11.48 -4.56
N LYS A 83 -20.39 12.28 -5.00
CA LYS A 83 -20.26 13.74 -4.98
C LYS A 83 -20.08 14.29 -3.56
N ASP A 84 -20.90 13.84 -2.63
CA ASP A 84 -20.87 14.31 -1.25
C ASP A 84 -19.62 13.79 -0.52
N ASP A 85 -19.23 12.56 -0.81
CA ASP A 85 -18.00 11.96 -0.30
C ASP A 85 -16.75 12.70 -0.80
N PHE A 86 -16.71 13.09 -2.06
CA PHE A 86 -15.63 13.89 -2.62
C PHE A 86 -15.56 15.26 -1.96
N LEU A 87 -16.71 15.93 -1.78
CA LEU A 87 -16.77 17.19 -1.07
C LEU A 87 -16.32 17.04 0.39
N ARG A 88 -16.65 15.93 1.04
CA ARG A 88 -16.20 15.61 2.39
C ARG A 88 -14.67 15.46 2.44
N LEU A 89 -14.07 14.71 1.50
CA LEU A 89 -12.62 14.53 1.40
C LEU A 89 -11.91 15.87 1.18
N MET A 90 -12.44 16.72 0.32
CA MET A 90 -11.85 18.03 0.06
C MET A 90 -11.93 18.97 1.25
N ARG A 91 -13.06 18.98 1.98
CA ARG A 91 -13.33 19.94 3.07
C ARG A 91 -12.68 19.54 4.39
N TYR A 92 -12.68 18.23 4.72
CA TYR A 92 -12.30 17.74 6.04
C TYR A 92 -10.97 16.98 6.06
N TYR A 93 -10.51 16.50 4.89
CA TYR A 93 -9.28 15.71 4.78
C TYR A 93 -8.24 16.35 3.85
N ASP A 94 -8.44 17.62 3.49
CA ASP A 94 -7.50 18.44 2.69
C ASP A 94 -7.08 17.81 1.34
N CYS A 95 -7.94 17.02 0.75
CA CYS A 95 -7.69 16.43 -0.57
C CYS A 95 -7.79 17.52 -1.65
N LYS A 96 -6.64 17.93 -2.20
CA LYS A 96 -6.54 19.06 -3.15
C LYS A 96 -6.43 18.63 -4.62
N LYS A 97 -6.15 17.37 -4.89
CA LYS A 97 -5.94 16.84 -6.23
C LYS A 97 -6.94 15.74 -6.53
N LYS A 98 -7.30 15.58 -7.82
CA LYS A 98 -8.16 14.51 -8.30
C LYS A 98 -7.67 13.14 -7.80
N THR A 99 -6.39 12.85 -7.96
CA THR A 99 -5.78 11.59 -7.53
C THR A 99 -5.89 11.37 -6.02
N HIS A 100 -5.78 12.43 -5.20
CA HIS A 100 -5.98 12.29 -3.75
C HIS A 100 -7.40 11.84 -3.43
N VAL A 101 -8.39 12.45 -4.08
CA VAL A 101 -9.81 12.12 -3.86
C VAL A 101 -10.11 10.70 -4.33
N GLU A 102 -9.68 10.33 -5.54
CA GLU A 102 -9.93 9.00 -6.12
C GLU A 102 -9.27 7.88 -5.32
N CYS A 103 -8.03 8.09 -4.85
CA CYS A 103 -7.32 7.08 -4.07
C CYS A 103 -7.84 6.96 -2.63
N THR A 104 -8.40 8.03 -2.05
CA THR A 104 -8.83 8.00 -0.64
C THR A 104 -10.33 7.77 -0.46
N PHE A 105 -11.13 7.98 -1.51
CA PHE A 105 -12.58 7.82 -1.47
C PHE A 105 -13.04 6.47 -0.86
N PRO A 106 -12.49 5.32 -1.26
CA PRO A 106 -12.95 4.06 -0.73
C PRO A 106 -12.66 3.90 0.77
N PHE A 107 -11.65 4.58 1.29
CA PHE A 107 -11.30 4.49 2.71
C PHE A 107 -12.32 5.12 3.63
N LEU A 108 -13.18 6.02 3.14
CA LEU A 108 -14.34 6.49 3.91
C LEU A 108 -15.26 5.35 4.36
N TYR A 109 -15.28 4.27 3.59
CA TYR A 109 -16.09 3.08 3.85
C TYR A 109 -15.30 1.96 4.52
N VAL A 110 -14.03 1.80 4.20
CA VAL A 110 -13.19 0.72 4.74
C VAL A 110 -12.81 0.97 6.20
N TYR A 111 -12.30 2.16 6.53
CA TYR A 111 -11.80 2.45 7.88
C TYR A 111 -12.81 2.26 9.00
N PRO A 112 -14.11 2.57 8.85
CA PRO A 112 -15.11 2.32 9.88
C PRO A 112 -15.28 0.84 10.28
N HIS A 113 -14.85 -0.10 9.42
CA HIS A 113 -14.92 -1.53 9.68
C HIS A 113 -13.66 -2.07 10.37
N ILE A 114 -12.55 -1.35 10.32
CA ILE A 114 -11.28 -1.76 10.93
C ILE A 114 -11.38 -1.60 12.46
N LYS A 115 -11.13 -2.69 13.17
CA LYS A 115 -11.18 -2.73 14.64
C LYS A 115 -9.80 -2.79 15.26
N GLU A 116 -8.81 -3.17 14.49
CA GLU A 116 -7.44 -3.33 14.90
C GLU A 116 -6.80 -1.95 15.11
N LYS A 117 -5.91 -1.89 16.09
CA LYS A 117 -5.21 -0.65 16.45
C LYS A 117 -4.18 -0.20 15.40
N HIS A 118 -3.63 -1.16 14.68
CA HIS A 118 -2.59 -0.93 13.70
C HIS A 118 -3.05 -1.42 12.32
N VAL A 119 -2.81 -0.57 11.31
CA VAL A 119 -3.18 -0.84 9.92
C VAL A 119 -1.92 -0.82 9.07
N LEU A 120 -1.65 -1.92 8.37
CA LEU A 120 -0.58 -2.05 7.41
C LEU A 120 -1.13 -1.81 6.00
N SER A 121 -0.35 -1.17 5.17
CA SER A 121 -0.71 -0.88 3.79
C SER A 121 0.50 -0.91 2.89
N GLY A 122 0.35 -1.46 1.69
CA GLY A 122 1.34 -1.39 0.60
C GLY A 122 1.23 -0.11 -0.24
N VAL A 123 0.42 0.87 0.19
CA VAL A 123 0.24 2.12 -0.56
C VAL A 123 1.55 2.87 -0.71
N ALA A 124 1.83 3.33 -1.93
CA ALA A 124 3.03 4.06 -2.33
C ALA A 124 4.35 3.27 -2.34
N ALA A 125 4.34 1.96 -2.08
CA ALA A 125 5.55 1.13 -2.14
C ALA A 125 6.23 1.20 -3.52
N ASP A 126 5.47 1.18 -4.60
CA ASP A 126 5.96 1.35 -5.98
C ASP A 126 6.80 2.62 -6.17
N GLY A 127 6.34 3.74 -5.60
CA GLY A 127 7.04 5.01 -5.66
C GLY A 127 8.33 4.99 -4.86
N TRP A 128 8.28 4.45 -3.64
CA TRP A 128 9.42 4.36 -2.74
C TRP A 128 10.52 3.43 -3.26
N TYR A 129 10.14 2.30 -3.85
CA TYR A 129 11.11 1.34 -4.41
C TYR A 129 11.49 1.63 -5.87
N GLY A 130 10.97 2.70 -6.47
CA GLY A 130 11.28 3.09 -7.85
C GLY A 130 10.80 2.07 -8.90
N VAL A 131 9.85 1.21 -8.55
CA VAL A 131 9.32 0.15 -9.43
C VAL A 131 7.99 0.52 -10.06
N SER A 132 7.51 1.74 -9.86
CA SER A 132 6.30 2.23 -10.52
C SER A 132 6.44 2.13 -12.04
N LYS A 133 5.32 1.99 -12.75
CA LYS A 133 5.32 1.86 -14.21
C LYS A 133 6.08 3.01 -14.88
N ARG A 134 5.94 4.24 -14.36
CA ARG A 134 6.61 5.44 -14.87
C ARG A 134 8.11 5.38 -14.62
N ALA A 135 8.54 5.09 -13.40
CA ALA A 135 9.95 4.90 -13.06
C ALA A 135 10.59 3.78 -13.88
N ASN A 136 9.87 2.65 -14.03
CA ASN A 136 10.36 1.51 -14.80
C ASN A 136 10.58 1.82 -16.28
N ILE A 137 9.68 2.62 -16.90
CA ILE A 137 9.86 3.08 -18.28
C ILE A 137 11.10 3.96 -18.37
N HIS A 138 11.27 4.87 -17.44
CA HIS A 138 12.40 5.79 -17.41
C HIS A 138 13.73 5.05 -17.23
N PHE A 139 13.80 4.12 -16.30
CA PHE A 139 14.99 3.29 -16.08
C PHE A 139 15.36 2.40 -17.26
N LYS A 140 14.40 1.94 -18.03
CA LYS A 140 14.67 1.21 -19.29
C LYS A 140 15.38 2.08 -20.32
N HIS A 141 15.15 3.38 -20.29
CA HIS A 141 15.76 4.33 -21.23
C HIS A 141 17.05 4.98 -20.71
N THR A 142 17.34 4.84 -19.41
CA THR A 142 18.49 5.50 -18.77
C THR A 142 19.22 4.53 -17.85
N LYS A 143 19.94 3.58 -18.44
CA LYS A 143 20.67 2.54 -17.71
C LYS A 143 21.59 3.09 -16.62
N GLU A 144 22.23 4.21 -16.91
CA GLU A 144 23.15 4.90 -15.98
C GLU A 144 22.42 5.41 -14.73
N LEU A 145 21.24 5.98 -14.90
CA LEU A 145 20.39 6.44 -13.82
C LEU A 145 19.88 5.25 -12.98
N PHE A 146 19.51 4.17 -13.65
CA PHE A 146 19.08 2.93 -12.98
C PHE A 146 20.21 2.33 -12.13
N ASP A 147 21.42 2.24 -12.68
CA ASP A 147 22.58 1.69 -11.98
C ASP A 147 22.96 2.58 -10.79
N LYS A 148 22.90 3.90 -10.94
CA LYS A 148 23.11 4.87 -9.85
C LYS A 148 22.06 4.71 -8.76
N PHE A 149 20.78 4.73 -9.12
CA PHE A 149 19.67 4.53 -8.19
C PHE A 149 19.82 3.22 -7.40
N ARG A 150 20.07 2.12 -8.10
CA ARG A 150 20.27 0.81 -7.49
C ARG A 150 21.41 0.80 -6.50
N ASN A 151 22.56 1.38 -6.87
CA ASN A 151 23.74 1.41 -6.01
C ASN A 151 23.55 2.32 -4.80
N ASP A 152 22.95 3.49 -5.01
CA ASP A 152 22.71 4.47 -3.95
C ASP A 152 21.64 3.96 -2.96
N TYR A 153 20.62 3.27 -3.46
CA TYR A 153 19.51 2.79 -2.65
C TYR A 153 19.76 1.43 -1.98
N PHE A 154 20.19 0.44 -2.76
CA PHE A 154 20.40 -0.93 -2.25
C PHE A 154 21.79 -1.17 -1.67
N GLY A 155 22.74 -0.29 -1.93
CA GLY A 155 24.10 -0.34 -1.36
C GLY A 155 24.26 0.41 -0.05
N ALA A 156 23.25 1.13 0.42
CA ALA A 156 23.35 1.96 1.61
C ALA A 156 22.31 1.55 2.66
N ASP A 157 22.77 1.06 3.77
CA ASP A 157 22.04 1.05 5.05
C ASP A 157 21.78 2.50 5.56
N ASN A 158 21.37 3.43 4.68
CA ASN A 158 21.44 4.84 4.99
C ASN A 158 20.13 5.59 4.64
N PRO A 159 19.55 6.32 5.61
CA PRO A 159 18.42 7.25 5.37
C PRO A 159 18.68 8.29 4.27
N ALA A 160 19.93 8.56 3.92
CA ALA A 160 20.28 9.38 2.76
C ALA A 160 19.89 8.73 1.43
N GLY A 161 19.91 7.40 1.31
CA GLY A 161 19.47 6.69 0.11
C GLY A 161 17.99 6.87 -0.17
N ILE A 162 17.16 6.94 0.86
CA ILE A 162 15.72 7.21 0.72
C ILE A 162 15.48 8.61 0.17
N ARG A 163 16.19 9.62 0.67
CA ARG A 163 16.08 11.01 0.18
C ARG A 163 16.58 11.17 -1.25
N GLN A 164 17.61 10.45 -1.63
CA GLN A 164 18.10 10.44 -3.02
C GLN A 164 17.10 9.77 -3.96
N GLN A 165 16.39 8.75 -3.49
CA GLN A 165 15.31 8.13 -4.24
C GLN A 165 14.14 9.09 -4.45
N GLU A 166 13.71 9.80 -3.42
CA GLU A 166 12.65 10.82 -3.52
C GLU A 166 13.03 11.89 -4.55
N GLN A 167 14.24 12.44 -4.44
CA GLN A 167 14.75 13.44 -5.37
C GLN A 167 14.84 12.89 -6.80
N LEU A 168 15.29 11.66 -6.98
CA LEU A 168 15.36 11.02 -8.28
C LEU A 168 13.97 10.77 -8.88
N CYS A 169 13.00 10.36 -8.06
CA CYS A 169 11.62 10.20 -8.49
C CYS A 169 11.01 11.56 -8.89
N GLU A 170 11.27 12.62 -8.15
CA GLU A 170 10.84 13.98 -8.50
C GLU A 170 11.46 14.47 -9.83
N GLU A 171 12.75 14.21 -10.05
CA GLU A 171 13.43 14.54 -11.30
C GLU A 171 12.89 13.74 -12.50
N ILE A 172 12.48 12.50 -12.28
CA ILE A 172 11.87 11.64 -13.31
C ILE A 172 10.43 12.08 -13.60
N GLU A 173 9.75 12.65 -12.63
CA GLU A 173 8.36 13.10 -12.75
C GLU A 173 8.21 14.53 -13.27
N ALA A 174 9.28 15.33 -13.27
CA ALA A 174 9.32 16.68 -13.82
C ALA A 174 9.43 16.69 -15.35
#